data_89be6294a0b8658f3d6f425ad876504e
#
_entry.id   89be6294a0b8658f3d6f425ad876504e
#
_cell.length_a   1.000
_cell.length_b   1.000
_cell.length_c   1.000
_cell.angle_alpha   90.00
_cell.angle_beta   90.00
_cell.angle_gamma   90.00
#
_symmetry.space_group_name_H-M   'P 1'
#
loop_
_entity.id
_entity.type
_entity.pdbx_description
1 polymer ?
#
loop_
_entity_poly.entity_id
_entity_poly.type
_entity_poly.pdbx_seq_one_letter_code
_entity_poly.pdbx_strand_id
1 'polypeptide(L)'
;ADIGNTSKRYAKAYFEQLEFDSVTIAPYMGKDSVEPFLEYKGKHAILLTLTSNEGASDFQLLNTEGKPLYEQVIERSKKWRNADRLMYVVGATKAKALQKIRTLIPDSILLIPGVGAQGGSLEEVAVNGLNDTCGLLVNSSRGILYASTGSDFDQVAGSVAKGLQEQMAFHLHQKGIV
;
A
#
# COMPACT_ATOMS: atom_id res chain seq x y z
N ALA A 1 16.27 -1.75 8.69
CA ALA A 1 16.94 -2.42 9.80
C ALA A 1 16.94 -3.93 9.58
N ASP A 2 18.12 -4.52 9.53
CA ASP A 2 18.36 -5.96 9.33
C ASP A 2 18.51 -6.72 10.65
N ILE A 3 18.78 -6.02 11.75
CA ILE A 3 18.98 -6.59 13.09
C ILE A 3 17.71 -6.42 13.92
N GLY A 4 17.18 -7.52 14.48
CA GLY A 4 15.93 -7.53 15.22
C GLY A 4 15.84 -6.51 16.36
N ASN A 5 16.92 -6.29 17.10
CA ASN A 5 16.96 -5.26 18.14
C ASN A 5 16.85 -3.84 17.57
N THR A 6 17.44 -3.58 16.41
CA THR A 6 17.33 -2.30 15.69
C THR A 6 15.92 -2.10 15.19
N SER A 7 15.32 -3.13 14.54
CA SER A 7 13.91 -3.11 14.12
C SER A 7 12.96 -2.82 15.27
N LYS A 8 13.18 -3.41 16.45
CA LYS A 8 12.38 -3.10 17.67
C LYS A 8 12.48 -1.64 18.08
N ARG A 9 13.66 -1.02 17.96
CA ARG A 9 13.83 0.41 18.27
C ARG A 9 13.12 1.30 17.27
N TYR A 10 13.15 0.95 15.97
CA TYR A 10 12.37 1.66 14.95
C TYR A 10 10.87 1.53 15.21
N ALA A 11 10.37 0.32 15.45
CA ALA A 11 8.96 0.11 15.77
C ALA A 11 8.52 0.93 16.98
N LYS A 12 9.34 0.94 18.06
CA LYS A 12 9.08 1.77 19.23
C LYS A 12 9.04 3.27 18.88
N ALA A 13 9.98 3.76 18.10
CA ALA A 13 10.04 5.16 17.71
C ALA A 13 8.76 5.58 16.95
N TYR A 14 8.35 4.79 15.96
CA TYR A 14 7.18 5.14 15.16
C TYR A 14 5.85 4.96 15.91
N PHE A 15 5.69 3.89 16.67
CA PHE A 15 4.41 3.53 17.25
C PHE A 15 4.17 4.03 18.67
N GLU A 16 5.24 4.21 19.49
CA GLU A 16 5.11 4.71 20.85
C GLU A 16 5.47 6.19 20.97
N GLN A 17 6.55 6.65 20.30
CA GLN A 17 7.03 8.02 20.47
C GLN A 17 6.38 9.00 19.50
N LEU A 18 6.21 8.59 18.25
CA LEU A 18 5.57 9.40 17.20
C LEU A 18 4.08 9.08 17.03
N GLU A 19 3.59 8.03 17.69
CA GLU A 19 2.19 7.59 17.74
C GLU A 19 1.55 7.36 16.35
N PHE A 20 2.35 7.07 15.30
CA PHE A 20 1.81 6.73 13.99
C PHE A 20 1.00 5.43 14.04
N ASP A 21 -0.01 5.33 13.17
CA ASP A 21 -0.86 4.14 13.05
C ASP A 21 -0.24 3.07 12.17
N SER A 22 0.60 3.47 11.21
CA SER A 22 1.25 2.55 10.29
C SER A 22 2.60 3.06 9.83
N VAL A 23 3.45 2.14 9.35
CA VAL A 23 4.75 2.45 8.76
C VAL A 23 5.03 1.54 7.57
N THR A 24 5.53 2.11 6.48
CA THR A 24 5.94 1.36 5.29
C THR A 24 7.33 0.80 5.47
N ILE A 25 7.50 -0.50 5.25
CA ILE A 25 8.75 -1.23 5.43
C ILE A 25 9.04 -2.18 4.26
N ALA A 26 10.33 -2.43 4.02
CA ALA A 26 10.77 -3.35 2.98
C ALA A 26 10.92 -4.78 3.53
N PRO A 27 10.46 -5.82 2.79
CA PRO A 27 10.56 -7.22 3.22
C PRO A 27 11.92 -7.86 2.94
N TYR A 28 12.83 -7.17 2.25
CA TYR A 28 14.05 -7.77 1.69
C TYR A 28 14.96 -8.41 2.74
N MET A 29 14.99 -7.87 3.98
CA MET A 29 15.80 -8.44 5.08
C MET A 29 15.12 -9.67 5.72
N GLY A 30 13.89 -9.98 5.37
CA GLY A 30 13.18 -11.15 5.89
C GLY A 30 12.29 -10.90 7.10
N LYS A 31 11.77 -11.98 7.62
CA LYS A 31 10.74 -12.04 8.67
C LYS A 31 11.12 -11.31 9.95
N ASP A 32 12.32 -11.53 10.43
CA ASP A 32 12.83 -11.01 11.71
C ASP A 32 13.01 -9.48 11.73
N SER A 33 13.13 -8.86 10.53
CA SER A 33 13.15 -7.41 10.38
C SER A 33 11.75 -6.78 10.42
N VAL A 34 10.70 -7.56 10.10
CA VAL A 34 9.31 -7.10 9.99
C VAL A 34 8.50 -7.41 11.25
N GLU A 35 8.65 -8.60 11.83
CA GLU A 35 7.85 -9.05 12.98
C GLU A 35 7.85 -8.07 14.18
N PRO A 36 8.94 -7.36 14.51
CA PRO A 36 8.89 -6.38 15.58
C PRO A 36 7.84 -5.28 15.43
N PHE A 37 7.49 -4.91 14.21
CA PHE A 37 6.42 -3.95 13.94
C PHE A 37 5.03 -4.58 14.12
N LEU A 38 4.90 -5.88 13.93
CA LEU A 38 3.64 -6.61 14.10
C LEU A 38 3.32 -6.95 15.57
N GLU A 39 4.22 -6.66 16.51
CA GLU A 39 3.97 -6.86 17.93
C GLU A 39 3.02 -5.80 18.53
N TYR A 40 2.86 -4.65 17.87
CA TYR A 40 2.06 -3.52 18.32
C TYR A 40 0.58 -3.69 17.97
N LYS A 41 -0.26 -3.90 18.99
CA LYS A 41 -1.72 -4.04 18.81
C LYS A 41 -2.33 -2.72 18.32
N GLY A 42 -3.18 -2.79 17.30
CA GLY A 42 -3.83 -1.61 16.71
C GLY A 42 -2.92 -0.79 15.79
N LYS A 43 -1.69 -1.28 15.50
CA LYS A 43 -0.77 -0.67 14.56
C LYS A 43 -0.51 -1.60 13.38
N HIS A 44 -0.09 -1.05 12.24
CA HIS A 44 0.08 -1.81 10.99
C HIS A 44 1.46 -1.62 10.39
N ALA A 45 2.02 -2.68 9.83
CA ALA A 45 3.19 -2.62 8.95
C ALA A 45 2.74 -2.73 7.49
N ILE A 46 3.10 -1.75 6.67
CA ILE A 46 2.75 -1.73 5.24
C ILE A 46 3.95 -2.27 4.46
N LEU A 47 3.84 -3.49 3.97
CA LEU A 47 4.93 -4.19 3.32
C LEU A 47 5.05 -3.82 1.85
N LEU A 48 6.22 -3.35 1.41
CA LEU A 48 6.51 -3.09 0.00
C LEU A 48 6.50 -4.41 -0.78
N THR A 49 5.63 -4.54 -1.77
CA THR A 49 5.49 -5.77 -2.56
C THR A 49 5.64 -5.53 -4.06
N LEU A 50 4.71 -4.82 -4.69
CA LEU A 50 4.76 -4.50 -6.11
C LEU A 50 4.63 -3.00 -6.31
N THR A 51 5.72 -2.34 -6.65
CA THR A 51 5.80 -0.89 -6.76
C THR A 51 5.72 -0.39 -8.21
N SER A 52 5.46 0.91 -8.42
CA SER A 52 5.28 1.50 -9.75
C SER A 52 6.58 1.93 -10.43
N ASN A 53 7.69 2.00 -9.71
CA ASN A 53 8.98 2.45 -10.25
C ASN A 53 9.61 1.43 -11.22
N GLU A 54 10.47 1.87 -12.11
CA GLU A 54 11.14 1.03 -13.10
C GLU A 54 11.98 -0.08 -12.46
N GLY A 55 12.68 0.22 -11.37
CA GLY A 55 13.50 -0.73 -10.62
C GLY A 55 12.72 -1.90 -9.99
N ALA A 56 11.38 -1.89 -10.05
CA ALA A 56 10.58 -3.06 -9.67
C ALA A 56 10.95 -4.31 -10.50
N SER A 57 11.42 -4.12 -11.74
CA SER A 57 11.89 -5.21 -12.61
C SER A 57 13.15 -5.91 -12.11
N ASP A 58 14.00 -5.22 -11.35
CA ASP A 58 15.28 -5.76 -10.90
C ASP A 58 15.11 -6.93 -9.92
N PHE A 59 14.06 -6.89 -9.09
CA PHE A 59 13.81 -7.88 -8.06
C PHE A 59 12.37 -8.36 -8.04
N GLN A 60 11.39 -7.47 -7.98
CA GLN A 60 10.00 -7.81 -7.67
C GLN A 60 9.37 -8.71 -8.73
N LEU A 61 9.76 -8.53 -10.02
CA LEU A 61 9.26 -9.30 -11.15
C LEU A 61 10.11 -10.51 -11.50
N LEU A 62 11.26 -10.73 -10.84
CA LEU A 62 12.08 -11.92 -11.05
C LEU A 62 11.24 -13.18 -10.79
N ASN A 63 11.24 -14.08 -11.76
CA ASN A 63 10.57 -15.37 -11.61
C ASN A 63 11.46 -16.32 -10.81
N THR A 64 11.00 -16.75 -9.66
CA THR A 64 11.63 -17.74 -8.84
C THR A 64 10.59 -18.83 -8.49
N GLU A 65 10.93 -20.09 -8.69
CA GLU A 65 10.01 -21.20 -8.43
C GLU A 65 8.67 -21.10 -9.18
N GLY A 66 8.69 -20.54 -10.41
CA GLY A 66 7.51 -20.41 -11.26
C GLY A 66 6.59 -19.25 -10.93
N LYS A 67 6.98 -18.35 -10.01
CA LYS A 67 6.21 -17.15 -9.60
C LYS A 67 7.09 -15.91 -9.51
N PRO A 68 6.54 -14.71 -9.75
CA PRO A 68 7.24 -13.47 -9.45
C PRO A 68 7.58 -13.35 -7.95
N LEU A 69 8.72 -12.73 -7.65
CA LEU A 69 9.19 -12.60 -6.26
C LEU A 69 8.17 -11.88 -5.36
N TYR A 70 7.45 -10.86 -5.88
CA TYR A 70 6.44 -10.15 -5.08
C TYR A 70 5.30 -11.09 -4.61
N GLU A 71 4.89 -12.08 -5.42
CA GLU A 71 3.88 -13.07 -5.02
C GLU A 71 4.42 -13.97 -3.90
N GLN A 72 5.69 -14.37 -3.97
CA GLN A 72 6.30 -15.15 -2.91
C GLN A 72 6.44 -14.36 -1.61
N VAL A 73 6.76 -13.07 -1.69
CA VAL A 73 6.76 -12.18 -0.51
C VAL A 73 5.39 -12.17 0.16
N ILE A 74 4.31 -12.02 -0.62
CA ILE A 74 2.93 -12.07 -0.11
C ILE A 74 2.63 -13.43 0.51
N GLU A 75 2.89 -14.52 -0.20
CA GLU A 75 2.58 -15.88 0.27
C GLU A 75 3.35 -16.29 1.54
N ARG A 76 4.57 -15.78 1.70
CA ARG A 76 5.37 -16.02 2.90
C ARG A 76 4.94 -15.14 4.06
N SER A 77 4.76 -13.84 3.83
CA SER A 77 4.44 -12.86 4.87
C SER A 77 3.09 -13.09 5.53
N LYS A 78 2.07 -13.54 4.77
CA LYS A 78 0.75 -13.87 5.34
C LYS A 78 0.76 -15.04 6.34
N LYS A 79 1.86 -15.78 6.43
CA LYS A 79 2.06 -16.87 7.41
C LYS A 79 2.86 -16.45 8.64
N TRP A 80 3.33 -15.19 8.70
CA TRP A 80 4.05 -14.68 9.84
C TRP A 80 3.12 -14.45 11.03
N ARG A 81 3.71 -14.42 12.22
CA ARG A 81 2.96 -14.11 13.44
C ARG A 81 2.32 -12.71 13.34
N ASN A 82 1.07 -12.59 13.71
CA ASN A 82 0.29 -11.34 13.63
C ASN A 82 0.22 -10.75 12.20
N ALA A 83 0.17 -11.60 11.17
CA ALA A 83 0.06 -11.18 9.77
C ALA A 83 -1.27 -10.44 9.47
N ASP A 84 -2.27 -10.55 10.34
CA ASP A 84 -3.49 -9.74 10.33
C ASP A 84 -3.24 -8.23 10.43
N ARG A 85 -2.06 -7.82 10.89
CA ARG A 85 -1.60 -6.43 10.97
C ARG A 85 -0.75 -6.01 9.77
N LEU A 86 -0.60 -6.87 8.77
CA LEU A 86 0.07 -6.52 7.51
C LEU A 86 -0.91 -5.83 6.55
N MET A 87 -0.45 -4.75 5.99
CA MET A 87 -0.95 -4.14 4.77
C MET A 87 0.11 -4.29 3.67
N TYR A 88 -0.25 -4.09 2.42
CA TYR A 88 0.68 -4.28 1.31
C TYR A 88 0.66 -3.11 0.34
N VAL A 89 1.83 -2.70 -0.16
CA VAL A 89 1.93 -1.68 -1.21
C VAL A 89 1.77 -2.34 -2.57
N VAL A 90 0.83 -1.83 -3.37
CA VAL A 90 0.68 -2.17 -4.79
C VAL A 90 0.53 -0.89 -5.59
N GLY A 91 1.46 -0.61 -6.49
CA GLY A 91 1.45 0.60 -7.29
C GLY A 91 0.23 0.68 -8.22
N ALA A 92 -0.39 1.86 -8.33
CA ALA A 92 -1.58 2.08 -9.15
C ALA A 92 -1.38 1.73 -10.65
N THR A 93 -0.17 1.85 -11.19
CA THR A 93 0.17 1.44 -12.56
C THR A 93 0.18 -0.07 -12.78
N LYS A 94 0.03 -0.85 -11.72
CA LYS A 94 -0.03 -2.32 -11.72
C LYS A 94 -1.45 -2.85 -11.47
N ALA A 95 -2.49 -2.09 -11.83
CA ALA A 95 -3.89 -2.40 -11.57
C ALA A 95 -4.30 -3.83 -12.01
N LYS A 96 -3.79 -4.31 -13.15
CA LYS A 96 -4.05 -5.68 -13.61
C LYS A 96 -3.54 -6.77 -12.67
N ALA A 97 -2.47 -6.49 -11.91
CA ALA A 97 -1.95 -7.43 -10.92
C ALA A 97 -2.83 -7.48 -9.65
N LEU A 98 -3.66 -6.45 -9.40
CA LEU A 98 -4.52 -6.39 -8.22
C LEU A 98 -5.48 -7.57 -8.13
N GLN A 99 -6.06 -8.04 -9.24
CA GLN A 99 -6.93 -9.22 -9.24
C GLN A 99 -6.21 -10.44 -8.70
N LYS A 100 -4.99 -10.69 -9.18
CA LYS A 100 -4.18 -11.82 -8.72
C LYS A 100 -3.80 -11.63 -7.23
N ILE A 101 -3.39 -10.43 -6.85
CA ILE A 101 -3.04 -10.10 -5.47
C ILE A 101 -4.23 -10.32 -4.55
N ARG A 102 -5.45 -9.91 -4.94
CA ARG A 102 -6.67 -10.15 -4.17
C ARG A 102 -6.95 -11.63 -3.95
N THR A 103 -6.65 -12.51 -4.92
CA THR A 103 -6.78 -13.97 -4.68
C THR A 103 -5.82 -14.49 -3.61
N LEU A 104 -4.67 -13.84 -3.42
CA LEU A 104 -3.67 -14.24 -2.42
C LEU A 104 -3.99 -13.68 -1.02
N ILE A 105 -4.51 -12.45 -0.96
CA ILE A 105 -4.78 -11.68 0.26
C ILE A 105 -6.13 -10.95 0.17
N PRO A 106 -7.26 -11.67 0.16
CA PRO A 106 -8.58 -11.09 -0.10
C PRO A 106 -8.97 -9.98 0.89
N ASP A 107 -8.62 -10.13 2.16
CA ASP A 107 -9.06 -9.24 3.25
C ASP A 107 -8.06 -8.14 3.61
N SER A 108 -6.83 -8.21 3.09
CA SER A 108 -5.78 -7.24 3.45
C SER A 108 -6.03 -5.86 2.85
N ILE A 109 -5.69 -4.81 3.60
CA ILE A 109 -5.68 -3.44 3.07
C ILE A 109 -4.46 -3.26 2.16
N LEU A 110 -4.68 -2.69 0.98
CA LEU A 110 -3.63 -2.36 0.02
C LEU A 110 -3.41 -0.85 -0.01
N LEU A 111 -2.19 -0.41 0.24
CA LEU A 111 -1.76 0.97 -0.02
C LEU A 111 -1.44 1.09 -1.52
N ILE A 112 -2.18 1.97 -2.19
CA ILE A 112 -2.09 2.16 -3.65
C ILE A 112 -1.52 3.54 -3.96
N PRO A 113 -0.20 3.69 -4.04
CA PRO A 113 0.43 4.94 -4.46
C PRO A 113 0.44 5.10 -5.97
N GLY A 114 0.46 6.35 -6.45
CA GLY A 114 0.69 6.69 -7.85
C GLY A 114 -0.57 6.88 -8.69
N VAL A 115 -1.73 7.02 -8.06
CA VAL A 115 -2.95 7.45 -8.76
C VAL A 115 -2.79 8.88 -9.26
N GLY A 116 -3.15 9.13 -10.53
CA GLY A 116 -3.04 10.41 -11.22
C GLY A 116 -1.62 10.71 -11.69
N ALA A 117 -0.79 11.38 -10.92
CA ALA A 117 0.51 11.91 -11.34
C ALA A 117 1.52 10.87 -11.90
N GLN A 118 1.37 9.59 -11.61
CA GLN A 118 2.18 8.50 -12.16
C GLN A 118 1.46 7.70 -13.25
N GLY A 119 0.28 8.17 -13.70
CA GLY A 119 -0.51 7.50 -14.74
C GLY A 119 -1.38 6.35 -14.25
N GLY A 120 -1.50 6.13 -12.94
CA GLY A 120 -2.41 5.13 -12.38
C GLY A 120 -3.87 5.59 -12.48
N SER A 121 -4.75 4.75 -13.03
CA SER A 121 -6.18 4.98 -13.11
C SER A 121 -6.87 4.58 -11.80
N LEU A 122 -7.62 5.50 -11.20
CA LEU A 122 -8.41 5.22 -10.00
C LEU A 122 -9.51 4.19 -10.29
N GLU A 123 -10.15 4.28 -11.45
CA GLU A 123 -11.18 3.34 -11.90
C GLU A 123 -10.63 1.91 -12.00
N GLU A 124 -9.49 1.73 -12.69
CA GLU A 124 -8.86 0.41 -12.82
C GLU A 124 -8.45 -0.16 -11.45
N VAL A 125 -7.95 0.69 -10.55
CA VAL A 125 -7.60 0.31 -9.18
C VAL A 125 -8.85 -0.14 -8.41
N ALA A 126 -9.94 0.61 -8.49
CA ALA A 126 -11.19 0.30 -7.80
C ALA A 126 -11.80 -1.02 -8.32
N VAL A 127 -11.93 -1.16 -9.65
CA VAL A 127 -12.51 -2.36 -10.29
C VAL A 127 -11.73 -3.64 -9.93
N ASN A 128 -10.40 -3.57 -9.89
CA ASN A 128 -9.56 -4.74 -9.66
C ASN A 128 -9.16 -4.95 -8.20
N GLY A 129 -9.27 -3.93 -7.36
CA GLY A 129 -8.69 -3.95 -6.01
C GLY A 129 -9.67 -3.86 -4.85
N LEU A 130 -10.91 -3.34 -5.05
CA LEU A 130 -11.90 -3.27 -3.97
C LEU A 130 -12.30 -4.67 -3.50
N ASN A 131 -12.36 -4.85 -2.19
CA ASN A 131 -12.99 -6.00 -1.54
C ASN A 131 -14.31 -5.58 -0.86
N ASP A 132 -14.93 -6.46 -0.09
CA ASP A 132 -16.25 -6.20 0.51
C ASP A 132 -16.22 -5.17 1.65
N THR A 133 -15.05 -4.83 2.16
CA THR A 133 -14.83 -3.81 3.21
C THR A 133 -14.05 -2.59 2.71
N CYS A 134 -14.03 -2.33 1.41
CA CYS A 134 -13.16 -1.40 0.70
C CYS A 134 -11.75 -1.97 0.42
N GLY A 135 -10.95 -2.26 1.44
CA GLY A 135 -9.62 -2.87 1.32
C GLY A 135 -8.55 -2.04 0.58
N LEU A 136 -8.82 -0.79 0.24
CA LEU A 136 -7.91 0.11 -0.47
C LEU A 136 -7.63 1.38 0.35
N LEU A 137 -6.37 1.78 0.38
CA LEU A 137 -5.90 3.08 0.87
C LEU A 137 -5.18 3.78 -0.30
N VAL A 138 -5.92 4.59 -1.04
CA VAL A 138 -5.40 5.29 -2.23
C VAL A 138 -4.58 6.49 -1.81
N ASN A 139 -3.36 6.61 -2.36
CA ASN A 139 -2.46 7.72 -2.10
C ASN A 139 -2.16 8.50 -3.39
N SER A 140 -2.41 9.82 -3.35
CA SER A 140 -2.02 10.77 -4.39
C SER A 140 -1.33 11.96 -3.73
N SER A 141 -0.06 12.19 -4.04
CA SER A 141 0.73 13.28 -3.45
C SER A 141 0.97 14.41 -4.44
N ARG A 142 1.80 14.19 -5.46
CA ARG A 142 2.16 15.23 -6.44
C ARG A 142 0.97 15.74 -7.23
N GLY A 143 0.01 14.89 -7.57
CA GLY A 143 -1.22 15.27 -8.26
C GLY A 143 -2.10 16.24 -7.47
N ILE A 144 -2.02 16.22 -6.13
CA ILE A 144 -2.72 17.12 -5.24
C ILE A 144 -1.84 18.34 -4.94
N LEU A 145 -0.63 18.12 -4.40
CA LEU A 145 0.22 19.20 -3.88
C LEU A 145 0.70 20.18 -4.95
N TYR A 146 0.87 19.74 -6.18
CA TYR A 146 1.38 20.53 -7.29
C TYR A 146 0.32 20.76 -8.38
N ALA A 147 -0.95 20.71 -8.02
CA ALA A 147 -2.05 20.93 -8.95
C ALA A 147 -2.13 22.41 -9.43
N SER A 148 -1.62 23.37 -8.65
CA SER A 148 -1.40 24.75 -9.04
C SER A 148 -0.04 25.24 -8.55
N THR A 149 0.58 26.17 -9.30
CA THR A 149 1.77 26.94 -8.89
C THR A 149 1.44 28.40 -8.55
N GLY A 150 0.15 28.77 -8.61
CA GLY A 150 -0.35 30.11 -8.30
C GLY A 150 -0.58 30.34 -6.81
N SER A 151 -1.06 31.53 -6.46
CA SER A 151 -1.44 31.89 -5.08
C SER A 151 -2.67 31.13 -4.55
N ASP A 152 -3.38 30.44 -5.42
CA ASP A 152 -4.56 29.61 -5.16
C ASP A 152 -4.23 28.14 -4.91
N PHE A 153 -2.96 27.79 -4.72
CA PHE A 153 -2.46 26.40 -4.66
C PHE A 153 -3.19 25.54 -3.62
N ASP A 154 -3.55 26.09 -2.49
CA ASP A 154 -4.26 25.42 -1.41
C ASP A 154 -5.70 25.07 -1.80
N GLN A 155 -6.41 25.98 -2.43
CA GLN A 155 -7.79 25.78 -2.89
C GLN A 155 -7.84 24.74 -4.02
N VAL A 156 -6.91 24.85 -4.98
CA VAL A 156 -6.82 23.88 -6.09
C VAL A 156 -6.44 22.49 -5.57
N ALA A 157 -5.49 22.39 -4.65
CA ALA A 157 -5.14 21.12 -4.01
C ALA A 157 -6.35 20.49 -3.28
N GLY A 158 -7.10 21.30 -2.53
CA GLY A 158 -8.34 20.89 -1.88
C GLY A 158 -9.39 20.38 -2.87
N SER A 159 -9.58 21.09 -3.99
CA SER A 159 -10.52 20.70 -5.05
C SER A 159 -10.15 19.38 -5.71
N VAL A 160 -8.87 19.18 -6.00
CA VAL A 160 -8.37 17.90 -6.59
C VAL A 160 -8.53 16.75 -5.61
N ALA A 161 -8.20 16.95 -4.33
CA ALA A 161 -8.39 15.93 -3.30
C ALA A 161 -9.86 15.55 -3.15
N LYS A 162 -10.76 16.54 -3.18
CA LYS A 162 -12.21 16.32 -3.15
C LYS A 162 -12.70 15.54 -4.37
N GLY A 163 -12.23 15.87 -5.57
CA GLY A 163 -12.58 15.12 -6.79
C GLY A 163 -12.17 13.65 -6.73
N LEU A 164 -10.99 13.34 -6.16
CA LEU A 164 -10.58 11.95 -5.92
C LEU A 164 -11.49 11.26 -4.89
N GLN A 165 -11.84 11.94 -3.82
CA GLN A 165 -12.75 11.43 -2.80
C GLN A 165 -14.13 11.12 -3.39
N GLU A 166 -14.69 12.00 -4.23
CA GLU A 166 -15.98 11.79 -4.89
C GLU A 166 -15.94 10.59 -5.86
N GLN A 167 -14.86 10.43 -6.63
CA GLN A 167 -14.66 9.26 -7.47
C GLN A 167 -14.59 7.96 -6.66
N MET A 168 -13.85 7.96 -5.53
CA MET A 168 -13.82 6.80 -4.65
C MET A 168 -15.20 6.49 -4.06
N ALA A 169 -15.94 7.49 -3.60
CA ALA A 169 -17.30 7.32 -3.09
C ALA A 169 -18.23 6.69 -4.13
N PHE A 170 -18.13 7.11 -5.40
CA PHE A 170 -18.88 6.50 -6.49
C PHE A 170 -18.57 5.00 -6.64
N HIS A 171 -17.29 4.60 -6.62
CA HIS A 171 -16.92 3.19 -6.73
C HIS A 171 -17.35 2.37 -5.52
N LEU A 172 -17.30 2.92 -4.32
CA LEU A 172 -17.78 2.27 -3.09
C LEU A 172 -19.29 2.04 -3.15
N HIS A 173 -20.03 3.03 -3.62
CA HIS A 173 -21.49 2.92 -3.80
C HIS A 173 -21.86 1.88 -4.87
N GLN A 174 -21.16 1.88 -6.00
CA GLN A 174 -21.33 0.86 -7.05
C GLN A 174 -21.08 -0.57 -6.54
N LYS A 175 -20.15 -0.72 -5.61
CA LYS A 175 -19.82 -2.01 -4.97
C LYS A 175 -20.80 -2.38 -3.84
N GLY A 176 -21.66 -1.46 -3.41
CA GLY A 176 -22.60 -1.66 -2.31
C GLY A 176 -21.95 -1.67 -0.92
N ILE A 177 -20.83 -0.95 -0.76
CA ILE A 177 -20.12 -0.84 0.52
C ILE A 177 -20.68 0.33 1.36
N VAL A 178 -21.12 1.38 0.70
CA VAL A 178 -21.78 2.56 1.29
C VAL A 178 -23.00 2.96 0.51
#